data_9fc7cb7405fa998de3c4756cea0c23a2
#
_entry.id   9fc7cb7405fa998de3c4756cea0c23a2
#
_cell.length_a   1.000
_cell.length_b   1.000
_cell.length_c   1.000
_cell.angle_alpha   90.00
_cell.angle_beta   90.00
_cell.angle_gamma   90.00
#
_symmetry.space_group_name_H-M   'P 1'
#
loop_
_entity.id
_entity.type
_entity.pdbx_description
1 polymer ?
#
loop_
_entity_poly.entity_id
_entity_poly.type
_entity_poly.pdbx_seq_one_letter_code
_entity_poly.pdbx_strand_id
1 'polypeptide(L)'
;AKSIRIEAPIPGKNTIGIETPNKIKEPVHFSNIIKNKELDTGELKVILGKDIVGRDKFIDIVKMPHLLIAGQTGSGKSVCVNTLISTLISKKSDKEVKFIMVDPKMVELMPYNDIPHLLVPVIIDPQQAAIALKWAVNEMENRYKKLMENGVRNIKGYNSLSFVEKMPYIVIIIDELADLMMVASGSVEESIARIAQKARAVGIHLVVATQRPSTDVITGMIKANLPSRISFALRSQIDSRTILDSAGAEKLLGQGDMLLLANGSSKMERIQGAYISDEEVKNLTDTLKSTKKVKYKNEIFVKRNRNIVPYCISFGNLKICSSRYINKNKYIKSLACANRNIFSLP
;
A
#
# COMPACT_ATOMS: atom_id res chain seq x y z
N ALA A 1 -13.89 33.61 11.52
CA ALA A 1 -13.58 32.38 10.77
C ALA A 1 -12.61 31.55 11.61
N LYS A 2 -12.83 30.24 11.72
CA LYS A 2 -11.99 29.35 12.55
C LYS A 2 -10.55 29.24 12.04
N SER A 3 -10.32 29.36 10.73
CA SER A 3 -9.01 29.43 10.10
C SER A 3 -9.11 30.07 8.74
N ILE A 4 -8.07 30.80 8.33
CA ILE A 4 -7.92 31.39 7.01
C ILE A 4 -6.58 30.86 6.47
N ARG A 5 -6.56 30.36 5.22
CA ARG A 5 -5.33 30.04 4.51
C ARG A 5 -5.07 31.14 3.49
N ILE A 6 -3.84 31.63 3.48
CA ILE A 6 -3.36 32.59 2.51
C ILE A 6 -2.37 31.89 1.59
N GLU A 7 -2.60 31.94 0.30
CA GLU A 7 -1.69 31.45 -0.74
C GLU A 7 -1.14 32.64 -1.53
N ALA A 8 0.13 32.92 -1.36
CA ALA A 8 0.78 34.07 -1.96
C ALA A 8 2.16 33.70 -2.51
N PRO A 9 2.39 33.85 -3.82
CA PRO A 9 1.41 34.17 -4.88
C PRO A 9 0.56 32.91 -5.24
N ILE A 10 -0.61 33.13 -5.84
CA ILE A 10 -1.32 32.01 -6.49
C ILE A 10 -0.45 31.55 -7.66
N PRO A 11 -0.11 30.27 -7.76
CA PRO A 11 0.76 29.76 -8.81
C PRO A 11 0.25 30.06 -10.22
N GLY A 12 1.11 30.71 -11.02
CA GLY A 12 0.77 31.17 -12.38
C GLY A 12 -0.03 32.48 -12.44
N LYS A 13 -0.22 33.15 -11.29
CA LYS A 13 -0.88 34.48 -11.23
C LYS A 13 -0.15 35.40 -10.26
N ASN A 14 -0.11 36.67 -10.56
CA ASN A 14 0.45 37.70 -9.66
C ASN A 14 -0.59 38.21 -8.65
N THR A 15 -1.32 37.27 -8.02
CA THR A 15 -2.41 37.56 -7.08
C THR A 15 -2.26 36.73 -5.80
N ILE A 16 -2.89 37.20 -4.73
CA ILE A 16 -2.95 36.53 -3.45
C ILE A 16 -4.31 35.84 -3.34
N GLY A 17 -4.32 34.56 -2.96
CA GLY A 17 -5.53 33.81 -2.65
C GLY A 17 -5.81 33.84 -1.15
N ILE A 18 -7.03 34.17 -0.77
CA ILE A 18 -7.54 34.06 0.60
C ILE A 18 -8.63 33.01 0.62
N GLU A 19 -8.35 31.87 1.25
CA GLU A 19 -9.31 30.78 1.40
C GLU A 19 -10.04 30.94 2.73
N THR A 20 -11.38 31.12 2.68
CA THR A 20 -12.24 31.21 3.85
C THR A 20 -13.22 30.05 3.87
N PRO A 21 -13.54 29.49 5.06
CA PRO A 21 -14.54 28.45 5.17
C PRO A 21 -15.94 28.92 4.73
N ASN A 22 -16.67 28.05 4.03
CA ASN A 22 -18.07 28.27 3.74
C ASN A 22 -18.90 28.31 5.03
N LYS A 23 -19.95 29.13 5.05
CA LYS A 23 -20.91 29.18 6.17
C LYS A 23 -21.71 27.88 6.28
N ILE A 24 -22.13 27.33 5.14
CA ILE A 24 -22.84 26.04 5.02
C ILE A 24 -21.86 25.05 4.38
N LYS A 25 -21.72 23.90 5.01
CA LYS A 25 -20.86 22.80 4.52
C LYS A 25 -21.77 21.75 3.88
N GLU A 26 -21.53 21.47 2.62
CA GLU A 26 -22.19 20.37 1.91
C GLU A 26 -21.24 19.20 1.78
N PRO A 27 -21.67 17.96 2.12
CA PRO A 27 -20.83 16.78 1.94
C PRO A 27 -20.64 16.47 0.46
N VAL A 28 -19.46 16.05 0.11
CA VAL A 28 -19.13 15.58 -1.24
C VAL A 28 -19.39 14.08 -1.28
N HIS A 29 -20.57 13.66 -1.76
CA HIS A 29 -20.95 12.24 -1.75
C HIS A 29 -20.18 11.40 -2.78
N PHE A 30 -19.64 10.28 -2.35
CA PHE A 30 -18.98 9.28 -3.18
C PHE A 30 -19.89 8.78 -4.31
N SER A 31 -21.16 8.50 -4.00
CA SER A 31 -22.17 8.01 -4.94
C SER A 31 -22.42 8.91 -6.14
N ASN A 32 -22.13 10.21 -6.03
CA ASN A 32 -22.25 11.15 -7.14
C ASN A 32 -21.03 11.10 -8.07
N ILE A 33 -19.83 10.97 -7.49
CA ILE A 33 -18.56 11.05 -8.24
C ILE A 33 -18.22 9.71 -8.91
N ILE A 34 -18.60 8.56 -8.32
CA ILE A 34 -18.27 7.23 -8.86
C ILE A 34 -18.84 7.00 -10.27
N LYS A 35 -19.87 7.76 -10.66
CA LYS A 35 -20.50 7.70 -11.99
C LYS A 35 -19.70 8.45 -13.06
N ASN A 36 -18.68 9.22 -12.67
CA ASN A 36 -17.89 10.01 -13.62
C ASN A 36 -17.06 9.09 -14.53
N LYS A 37 -17.26 9.23 -15.84
CA LYS A 37 -16.59 8.42 -16.87
C LYS A 37 -15.05 8.62 -16.89
N GLU A 38 -14.55 9.70 -16.32
CA GLU A 38 -13.12 9.94 -16.20
C GLU A 38 -12.41 8.85 -15.40
N LEU A 39 -13.09 8.18 -14.46
CA LEU A 39 -12.57 7.03 -13.72
C LEU A 39 -12.20 5.84 -14.62
N ASP A 40 -12.86 5.71 -15.76
CA ASP A 40 -12.64 4.59 -16.67
C ASP A 40 -11.40 4.79 -17.57
N THR A 41 -10.78 5.98 -17.53
CA THR A 41 -9.64 6.33 -18.41
C THR A 41 -8.27 5.99 -17.84
N GLY A 42 -8.17 5.52 -16.60
CA GLY A 42 -6.92 5.19 -15.90
C GLY A 42 -6.76 3.71 -15.60
N GLU A 43 -5.53 3.30 -15.30
CA GLU A 43 -5.27 1.92 -14.87
C GLU A 43 -5.84 1.68 -13.45
N LEU A 44 -5.44 2.52 -12.47
CA LEU A 44 -5.93 2.49 -11.10
C LEU A 44 -6.36 3.89 -10.65
N LYS A 45 -7.29 4.50 -11.40
CA LYS A 45 -7.81 5.82 -11.08
C LYS A 45 -8.79 5.74 -9.92
N VAL A 46 -8.64 6.63 -8.94
CA VAL A 46 -9.44 6.67 -7.70
C VAL A 46 -9.93 8.08 -7.42
N ILE A 47 -11.07 8.16 -6.72
CA ILE A 47 -11.70 9.40 -6.29
C ILE A 47 -10.92 9.97 -5.09
N LEU A 48 -10.64 11.27 -5.12
CA LEU A 48 -10.26 12.04 -3.94
C LEU A 48 -11.42 12.88 -3.40
N GLY A 49 -12.14 13.56 -4.29
CA GLY A 49 -13.21 14.47 -3.90
C GLY A 49 -13.40 15.61 -4.87
N LYS A 50 -13.51 16.85 -4.38
CA LYS A 50 -13.63 18.07 -5.20
C LYS A 50 -12.58 19.12 -4.83
N ASP A 51 -12.10 19.83 -5.85
CA ASP A 51 -11.22 20.99 -5.64
C ASP A 51 -12.01 22.23 -5.12
N ILE A 52 -11.27 23.30 -4.85
CA ILE A 52 -11.85 24.56 -4.31
C ILE A 52 -12.84 25.26 -5.26
N VAL A 53 -12.88 24.88 -6.54
CA VAL A 53 -13.82 25.38 -7.53
C VAL A 53 -14.95 24.39 -7.84
N GLY A 54 -15.03 23.29 -7.10
CA GLY A 54 -16.11 22.30 -7.20
C GLY A 54 -15.92 21.23 -8.26
N ARG A 55 -14.76 21.14 -8.92
CA ARG A 55 -14.47 20.09 -9.92
C ARG A 55 -14.06 18.78 -9.26
N ASP A 56 -14.53 17.68 -9.82
CA ASP A 56 -14.13 16.34 -9.37
C ASP A 56 -12.63 16.15 -9.51
N LYS A 57 -12.00 15.59 -8.46
CA LYS A 57 -10.56 15.29 -8.40
C LYS A 57 -10.33 13.81 -8.26
N PHE A 58 -9.46 13.33 -9.13
CA PHE A 58 -9.01 11.94 -9.21
C PHE A 58 -7.49 11.87 -9.15
N ILE A 59 -6.97 10.77 -8.66
CA ILE A 59 -5.57 10.39 -8.84
C ILE A 59 -5.50 8.99 -9.48
N ASP A 60 -4.45 8.73 -10.22
CA ASP A 60 -4.15 7.39 -10.73
C ASP A 60 -2.96 6.84 -9.92
N ILE A 61 -3.20 5.78 -9.15
CA ILE A 61 -2.18 5.16 -8.29
C ILE A 61 -0.99 4.66 -9.12
N VAL A 62 -1.17 4.29 -10.38
CA VAL A 62 -0.04 3.90 -11.25
C VAL A 62 0.85 5.10 -11.60
N LYS A 63 0.26 6.30 -11.75
CA LYS A 63 1.00 7.53 -12.01
C LYS A 63 1.61 8.13 -10.75
N MET A 64 0.93 7.96 -9.61
CA MET A 64 1.38 8.34 -8.26
C MET A 64 1.64 7.06 -7.45
N PRO A 65 2.73 6.33 -7.75
CA PRO A 65 2.84 4.89 -7.47
C PRO A 65 2.80 4.50 -6.00
N HIS A 66 3.12 5.42 -5.12
CA HIS A 66 3.17 5.18 -3.68
C HIS A 66 2.68 6.44 -2.96
N LEU A 67 1.66 6.28 -2.15
CA LEU A 67 0.92 7.36 -1.51
C LEU A 67 1.10 7.31 0.00
N LEU A 68 1.50 8.43 0.60
CA LEU A 68 1.49 8.64 2.04
C LEU A 68 0.26 9.45 2.41
N ILE A 69 -0.52 8.99 3.38
CA ILE A 69 -1.72 9.67 3.89
C ILE A 69 -1.57 9.91 5.38
N ALA A 70 -1.59 11.17 5.80
CA ALA A 70 -1.52 11.52 7.22
C ALA A 70 -2.73 12.33 7.66
N GLY A 71 -3.12 12.20 8.93
CA GLY A 71 -4.20 12.97 9.50
C GLY A 71 -4.54 12.54 10.91
N GLN A 72 -4.94 13.47 11.76
CA GLN A 72 -5.40 13.15 13.11
C GLN A 72 -6.74 12.40 13.10
N THR A 73 -7.10 11.80 14.22
CA THR A 73 -8.41 11.15 14.41
C THR A 73 -9.55 12.13 14.10
N GLY A 74 -10.53 11.69 13.31
CA GLY A 74 -11.67 12.51 12.90
C GLY A 74 -11.37 13.53 11.79
N SER A 75 -10.17 13.55 11.22
CA SER A 75 -9.81 14.47 10.13
C SER A 75 -10.35 14.07 8.76
N GLY A 76 -10.74 12.80 8.59
CA GLY A 76 -11.21 12.23 7.32
C GLY A 76 -10.26 11.23 6.66
N LYS A 77 -9.12 10.87 7.32
CA LYS A 77 -8.13 9.92 6.81
C LYS A 77 -8.75 8.57 6.43
N SER A 78 -9.48 7.94 7.36
CA SER A 78 -10.09 6.62 7.15
C SER A 78 -11.16 6.65 6.05
N VAL A 79 -11.98 7.70 6.01
CA VAL A 79 -12.97 7.90 4.94
C VAL A 79 -12.28 7.99 3.58
N CYS A 80 -11.16 8.70 3.47
CA CYS A 80 -10.38 8.77 2.23
C CYS A 80 -9.84 7.39 1.83
N VAL A 81 -9.27 6.63 2.76
CA VAL A 81 -8.79 5.26 2.48
C VAL A 81 -9.95 4.38 2.01
N ASN A 82 -11.10 4.44 2.67
CA ASN A 82 -12.30 3.72 2.26
C ASN A 82 -12.79 4.17 0.86
N THR A 83 -12.74 5.46 0.55
CA THR A 83 -13.07 6.00 -0.78
C THR A 83 -12.14 5.45 -1.87
N LEU A 84 -10.82 5.37 -1.60
CA LEU A 84 -9.84 4.80 -2.54
C LEU A 84 -10.13 3.32 -2.80
N ILE A 85 -10.32 2.53 -1.74
CA ILE A 85 -10.61 1.09 -1.86
C ILE A 85 -11.93 0.88 -2.59
N SER A 86 -13.00 1.57 -2.17
CA SER A 86 -14.33 1.45 -2.75
C SER A 86 -14.36 1.83 -4.23
N THR A 87 -13.57 2.83 -4.64
CA THR A 87 -13.41 3.18 -6.06
C THR A 87 -12.80 2.00 -6.83
N LEU A 88 -11.70 1.43 -6.32
CA LEU A 88 -11.00 0.34 -7.00
C LEU A 88 -11.86 -0.92 -7.13
N ILE A 89 -12.51 -1.35 -6.05
CA ILE A 89 -13.34 -2.56 -6.07
C ILE A 89 -14.65 -2.38 -6.86
N SER A 90 -15.10 -1.13 -7.06
CA SER A 90 -16.26 -0.82 -7.92
C SER A 90 -15.89 -0.79 -9.40
N LYS A 91 -14.66 -0.40 -9.74
CA LYS A 91 -14.24 -0.15 -11.13
C LYS A 91 -13.35 -1.25 -11.72
N LYS A 92 -12.74 -2.08 -10.89
CA LYS A 92 -11.80 -3.12 -11.31
C LYS A 92 -12.19 -4.48 -10.76
N SER A 93 -12.06 -5.50 -11.56
CA SER A 93 -12.27 -6.88 -11.13
C SER A 93 -11.10 -7.40 -10.29
N ASP A 94 -11.34 -8.50 -9.58
CA ASP A 94 -10.30 -9.21 -8.81
C ASP A 94 -9.19 -9.83 -9.68
N LYS A 95 -9.37 -9.87 -10.99
CA LYS A 95 -8.33 -10.25 -11.96
C LYS A 95 -7.45 -9.07 -12.37
N GLU A 96 -7.91 -7.85 -12.18
CA GLU A 96 -7.18 -6.62 -12.53
C GLU A 96 -6.44 -6.03 -11.32
N VAL A 97 -7.05 -6.09 -10.12
CA VAL A 97 -6.45 -5.57 -8.88
C VAL A 97 -6.60 -6.54 -7.72
N LYS A 98 -5.55 -6.69 -6.96
CA LYS A 98 -5.49 -7.45 -5.70
C LYS A 98 -4.98 -6.58 -4.57
N PHE A 99 -5.42 -6.89 -3.34
CA PHE A 99 -5.02 -6.15 -2.15
C PHE A 99 -4.28 -7.02 -1.14
N ILE A 100 -3.35 -6.37 -0.43
CA ILE A 100 -2.88 -6.76 0.90
C ILE A 100 -3.26 -5.61 1.82
N MET A 101 -4.08 -5.87 2.81
CA MET A 101 -4.56 -4.86 3.76
C MET A 101 -4.01 -5.14 5.15
N VAL A 102 -3.53 -4.10 5.82
CA VAL A 102 -2.93 -4.16 7.17
C VAL A 102 -3.67 -3.18 8.06
N ASP A 103 -4.35 -3.70 9.07
CA ASP A 103 -5.14 -2.95 10.05
C ASP A 103 -4.84 -3.46 11.47
N PRO A 104 -3.78 -2.96 12.12
CA PRO A 104 -3.41 -3.40 13.46
C PRO A 104 -4.47 -3.08 14.53
N LYS A 105 -5.34 -2.11 14.26
CA LYS A 105 -6.39 -1.67 15.18
C LYS A 105 -7.70 -2.44 15.06
N MET A 106 -7.86 -3.25 14.00
CA MET A 106 -9.06 -4.03 13.71
C MET A 106 -10.35 -3.20 13.58
N VAL A 107 -10.28 -2.01 13.00
CA VAL A 107 -11.42 -1.08 12.94
C VAL A 107 -11.80 -0.75 11.51
N GLU A 108 -10.86 -0.22 10.74
CA GLU A 108 -11.16 0.46 9.49
C GLU A 108 -11.26 -0.47 8.27
N LEU A 109 -10.42 -1.51 8.21
CA LEU A 109 -10.32 -2.36 7.02
C LEU A 109 -11.01 -3.73 7.19
N MET A 110 -11.51 -4.06 8.39
CA MET A 110 -12.18 -5.33 8.65
C MET A 110 -13.42 -5.60 7.78
N PRO A 111 -14.22 -4.59 7.37
CA PRO A 111 -15.35 -4.80 6.46
C PRO A 111 -14.96 -5.43 5.12
N TYR A 112 -13.70 -5.25 4.67
CA TYR A 112 -13.19 -5.80 3.42
C TYR A 112 -12.75 -7.27 3.49
N ASN A 113 -12.73 -7.90 4.66
CA ASN A 113 -12.43 -9.33 4.73
C ASN A 113 -13.35 -10.12 3.79
N ASP A 114 -12.80 -11.18 3.20
CA ASP A 114 -13.47 -12.10 2.30
C ASP A 114 -13.93 -11.55 0.94
N ILE A 115 -13.60 -10.29 0.57
CA ILE A 115 -13.82 -9.85 -0.81
C ILE A 115 -12.85 -10.58 -1.76
N PRO A 116 -13.27 -10.88 -3.02
CA PRO A 116 -12.45 -11.62 -3.97
C PRO A 116 -11.10 -10.98 -4.30
N HIS A 117 -10.97 -9.69 -4.07
CA HIS A 117 -9.76 -8.90 -4.35
C HIS A 117 -8.63 -9.13 -3.33
N LEU A 118 -8.89 -9.70 -2.15
CA LEU A 118 -7.84 -9.93 -1.15
C LEU A 118 -6.91 -11.09 -1.53
N LEU A 119 -5.62 -10.91 -1.32
CA LEU A 119 -4.60 -11.97 -1.41
C LEU A 119 -4.52 -12.79 -0.12
N VAL A 120 -4.71 -12.16 1.03
CA VAL A 120 -4.74 -12.75 2.38
C VAL A 120 -5.83 -12.05 3.18
N PRO A 121 -6.32 -12.65 4.29
CA PRO A 121 -7.17 -11.92 5.22
C PRO A 121 -6.53 -10.61 5.66
N VAL A 122 -7.33 -9.63 6.09
CA VAL A 122 -6.81 -8.38 6.64
C VAL A 122 -5.84 -8.71 7.77
N ILE A 123 -4.60 -8.21 7.64
CA ILE A 123 -3.50 -8.52 8.56
C ILE A 123 -3.61 -7.60 9.77
N ILE A 124 -3.73 -8.19 10.94
CA ILE A 124 -3.86 -7.47 12.21
C ILE A 124 -2.57 -7.48 13.03
N ASP A 125 -1.71 -8.47 12.83
CA ASP A 125 -0.44 -8.62 13.54
C ASP A 125 0.69 -7.90 12.79
N PRO A 126 1.39 -6.94 13.42
CA PRO A 126 2.51 -6.23 12.82
C PRO A 126 3.66 -7.12 12.35
N GLN A 127 3.92 -8.26 12.99
CA GLN A 127 4.95 -9.20 12.55
C GLN A 127 4.54 -9.89 11.25
N GLN A 128 3.28 -10.29 11.12
CA GLN A 128 2.73 -10.83 9.88
C GLN A 128 2.73 -9.78 8.77
N ALA A 129 2.46 -8.52 9.08
CA ALA A 129 2.56 -7.42 8.13
C ALA A 129 3.99 -7.27 7.57
N ALA A 130 5.02 -7.36 8.43
CA ALA A 130 6.42 -7.34 7.99
C ALA A 130 6.75 -8.54 7.06
N ILE A 131 6.18 -9.73 7.33
CA ILE A 131 6.34 -10.91 6.47
C ILE A 131 5.66 -10.68 5.10
N ALA A 132 4.45 -10.13 5.10
CA ALA A 132 3.71 -9.83 3.87
C ALA A 132 4.42 -8.76 3.02
N LEU A 133 5.00 -7.73 3.62
CA LEU A 133 5.82 -6.75 2.92
C LEU A 133 7.07 -7.39 2.30
N LYS A 134 7.74 -8.28 3.03
CA LYS A 134 8.89 -9.03 2.50
C LYS A 134 8.49 -9.97 1.35
N TRP A 135 7.31 -10.59 1.45
CA TRP A 135 6.74 -11.35 0.34
C TRP A 135 6.52 -10.45 -0.89
N ALA A 136 5.98 -9.24 -0.70
CA ALA A 136 5.75 -8.29 -1.80
C ALA A 136 7.05 -7.89 -2.51
N VAL A 137 8.17 -7.74 -1.76
CA VAL A 137 9.51 -7.54 -2.35
C VAL A 137 9.93 -8.74 -3.21
N ASN A 138 9.70 -9.97 -2.74
CA ASN A 138 10.01 -11.17 -3.53
C ASN A 138 9.11 -11.29 -4.77
N GLU A 139 7.83 -10.99 -4.63
CA GLU A 139 6.88 -10.96 -5.76
C GLU A 139 7.30 -9.92 -6.81
N MET A 140 7.76 -8.74 -6.38
CA MET A 140 8.34 -7.73 -7.26
C MET A 140 9.51 -8.30 -8.08
N GLU A 141 10.46 -8.99 -7.43
CA GLU A 141 11.61 -9.62 -8.10
C GLU A 141 11.17 -10.72 -9.08
N ASN A 142 10.18 -11.54 -8.72
CA ASN A 142 9.62 -12.58 -9.58
C ASN A 142 8.92 -11.96 -10.81
N ARG A 143 8.20 -10.87 -10.64
CA ARG A 143 7.56 -10.16 -11.74
C ARG A 143 8.59 -9.56 -12.69
N TYR A 144 9.69 -8.99 -12.18
CA TYR A 144 10.78 -8.52 -13.03
C TYR A 144 11.39 -9.62 -13.89
N LYS A 145 11.58 -10.83 -13.35
CA LYS A 145 12.04 -11.98 -14.14
C LYS A 145 11.08 -12.30 -15.27
N LYS A 146 9.76 -12.35 -14.99
CA LYS A 146 8.73 -12.57 -16.02
C LYS A 146 8.71 -11.48 -17.10
N LEU A 147 8.89 -10.21 -16.73
CA LEU A 147 8.99 -9.10 -17.67
C LEU A 147 10.21 -9.29 -18.59
N MET A 148 11.35 -9.63 -18.01
CA MET A 148 12.61 -9.85 -18.75
C MET A 148 12.50 -11.05 -19.71
N GLU A 149 11.95 -12.18 -19.25
CA GLU A 149 11.75 -13.39 -20.06
C GLU A 149 10.83 -13.13 -21.28
N ASN A 150 9.90 -12.18 -21.17
CA ASN A 150 8.96 -11.82 -22.23
C ASN A 150 9.37 -10.54 -22.98
N GLY A 151 10.56 -9.98 -22.74
CA GLY A 151 11.08 -8.83 -23.45
C GLY A 151 10.29 -7.53 -23.26
N VAL A 152 9.56 -7.39 -22.14
CA VAL A 152 8.71 -6.22 -21.86
C VAL A 152 9.23 -5.43 -20.66
N ARG A 153 8.93 -4.11 -20.64
CA ARG A 153 9.48 -3.19 -19.63
C ARG A 153 8.59 -2.99 -18.40
N ASN A 154 7.30 -3.30 -18.50
CA ASN A 154 6.34 -3.05 -17.43
C ASN A 154 5.13 -3.98 -17.52
N ILE A 155 4.32 -3.99 -16.45
CA ILE A 155 3.12 -4.83 -16.33
C ILE A 155 2.10 -4.56 -17.45
N LYS A 156 1.96 -3.33 -17.92
CA LYS A 156 1.03 -2.99 -19.01
C LYS A 156 1.46 -3.65 -20.31
N GLY A 157 2.74 -3.57 -20.66
CA GLY A 157 3.30 -4.28 -21.80
C GLY A 157 3.16 -5.80 -21.67
N TYR A 158 3.38 -6.35 -20.48
CA TYR A 158 3.18 -7.77 -20.22
C TYR A 158 1.71 -8.18 -20.42
N ASN A 159 0.79 -7.45 -19.83
CA ASN A 159 -0.64 -7.73 -19.91
C ASN A 159 -1.25 -7.50 -21.31
N SER A 160 -0.54 -6.83 -22.20
CA SER A 160 -0.96 -6.70 -23.62
C SER A 160 -0.60 -7.91 -24.49
N LEU A 161 0.26 -8.81 -24.02
CA LEU A 161 0.61 -10.04 -24.73
C LEU A 161 -0.57 -11.02 -24.69
N SER A 162 -0.87 -11.66 -25.82
CA SER A 162 -2.01 -12.58 -25.96
C SER A 162 -1.77 -13.97 -25.36
N PHE A 163 -0.50 -14.37 -25.22
CA PHE A 163 -0.09 -15.71 -24.82
C PHE A 163 0.30 -15.84 -23.34
N VAL A 164 0.11 -14.79 -22.54
CA VAL A 164 0.45 -14.81 -21.12
C VAL A 164 -0.81 -14.71 -20.25
N GLU A 165 -0.75 -15.31 -19.06
CA GLU A 165 -1.73 -15.04 -18.01
C GLU A 165 -1.49 -13.62 -17.46
N LYS A 166 -2.51 -12.77 -17.53
CA LYS A 166 -2.42 -11.38 -17.07
C LYS A 166 -2.10 -11.31 -15.58
N MET A 167 -1.18 -10.44 -15.22
CA MET A 167 -0.84 -10.16 -13.83
C MET A 167 -1.75 -9.05 -13.28
N PRO A 168 -2.42 -9.25 -12.13
CA PRO A 168 -3.13 -8.17 -11.46
C PRO A 168 -2.17 -7.14 -10.90
N TYR A 169 -2.59 -5.89 -10.84
CA TYR A 169 -1.96 -4.90 -9.96
C TYR A 169 -2.12 -5.33 -8.51
N ILE A 170 -1.14 -5.02 -7.66
CA ILE A 170 -1.23 -5.26 -6.21
C ILE A 170 -1.15 -3.92 -5.50
N VAL A 171 -2.16 -3.61 -4.70
CA VAL A 171 -2.19 -2.43 -3.85
C VAL A 171 -2.08 -2.88 -2.39
N ILE A 172 -1.01 -2.44 -1.74
CA ILE A 172 -0.75 -2.74 -0.33
C ILE A 172 -1.20 -1.52 0.47
N ILE A 173 -2.16 -1.72 1.37
CA ILE A 173 -2.75 -0.66 2.18
C ILE A 173 -2.37 -0.89 3.64
N ILE A 174 -1.78 0.12 4.26
CA ILE A 174 -1.42 0.12 5.68
C ILE A 174 -2.18 1.26 6.33
N ASP A 175 -3.13 0.96 7.22
CA ASP A 175 -3.94 1.98 7.89
C ASP A 175 -3.16 2.77 8.96
N GLU A 176 -2.24 2.09 9.68
CA GLU A 176 -1.42 2.76 10.68
C GLU A 176 0.04 2.26 10.63
N LEU A 177 0.89 3.05 9.98
CA LEU A 177 2.31 2.73 9.87
C LEU A 177 3.02 2.75 11.24
N ALA A 178 2.61 3.63 12.14
CA ALA A 178 3.24 3.78 13.46
C ALA A 178 3.26 2.46 14.24
N ASP A 179 2.17 1.69 14.18
CA ASP A 179 2.06 0.44 14.93
C ASP A 179 3.02 -0.64 14.36
N LEU A 180 3.29 -0.62 13.06
CA LEU A 180 4.29 -1.48 12.44
C LEU A 180 5.72 -1.06 12.79
N MET A 181 5.99 0.25 12.79
CA MET A 181 7.31 0.81 13.12
C MET A 181 7.69 0.53 14.57
N MET A 182 6.73 0.48 15.50
CA MET A 182 7.00 0.14 16.89
C MET A 182 7.49 -1.31 17.10
N VAL A 183 7.06 -2.24 16.24
CA VAL A 183 7.32 -3.68 16.43
C VAL A 183 8.46 -4.17 15.53
N ALA A 184 8.57 -3.67 14.31
CA ALA A 184 9.46 -4.21 13.29
C ALA A 184 10.06 -3.12 12.37
N SER A 185 10.44 -1.96 12.94
CA SER A 185 10.86 -0.76 12.18
C SER A 185 11.83 -1.04 11.04
N GLY A 186 12.98 -1.66 11.32
CA GLY A 186 14.02 -1.87 10.30
C GLY A 186 13.55 -2.72 9.11
N SER A 187 12.80 -3.81 9.35
CA SER A 187 12.35 -4.69 8.27
C SER A 187 11.17 -4.09 7.48
N VAL A 188 10.31 -3.34 8.14
CA VAL A 188 9.19 -2.62 7.52
C VAL A 188 9.71 -1.49 6.66
N GLU A 189 10.58 -0.65 7.21
CA GLU A 189 11.18 0.48 6.50
C GLU A 189 11.97 0.03 5.27
N GLU A 190 12.84 -0.99 5.40
CA GLU A 190 13.58 -1.56 4.27
C GLU A 190 12.64 -2.07 3.18
N SER A 191 11.59 -2.82 3.56
CA SER A 191 10.64 -3.38 2.60
C SER A 191 9.85 -2.30 1.87
N ILE A 192 9.36 -1.28 2.59
CA ILE A 192 8.66 -0.12 2.01
C ILE A 192 9.59 0.61 1.03
N ALA A 193 10.84 0.91 1.44
CA ALA A 193 11.80 1.58 0.58
C ALA A 193 12.09 0.79 -0.71
N ARG A 194 12.32 -0.52 -0.61
CA ARG A 194 12.57 -1.39 -1.79
C ARG A 194 11.39 -1.44 -2.74
N ILE A 195 10.16 -1.58 -2.22
CA ILE A 195 8.94 -1.56 -3.02
C ILE A 195 8.79 -0.19 -3.69
N ALA A 196 8.90 0.89 -2.93
CA ALA A 196 8.69 2.24 -3.43
C ALA A 196 9.71 2.63 -4.53
N GLN A 197 10.96 2.18 -4.43
CA GLN A 197 11.99 2.45 -5.43
C GLN A 197 11.80 1.69 -6.75
N LYS A 198 11.28 0.47 -6.69
CA LYS A 198 11.36 -0.44 -7.85
C LYS A 198 10.01 -1.01 -8.30
N ALA A 199 8.97 -1.05 -7.47
CA ALA A 199 7.79 -1.85 -7.77
C ALA A 199 6.80 -1.22 -8.76
N ARG A 200 6.96 0.07 -9.11
CA ARG A 200 6.08 0.78 -10.05
C ARG A 200 5.91 0.04 -11.38
N ALA A 201 7.02 -0.36 -12.00
CA ALA A 201 6.99 -1.01 -13.32
C ALA A 201 6.30 -2.38 -13.30
N VAL A 202 6.33 -3.08 -12.17
CA VAL A 202 5.72 -4.41 -12.00
C VAL A 202 4.31 -4.37 -11.39
N GLY A 203 3.74 -3.16 -11.22
CA GLY A 203 2.36 -2.95 -10.77
C GLY A 203 2.10 -3.31 -9.31
N ILE A 204 3.06 -3.02 -8.41
CA ILE A 204 2.86 -3.13 -6.96
C ILE A 204 2.96 -1.73 -6.37
N HIS A 205 1.92 -1.32 -5.65
CA HIS A 205 1.76 0.04 -5.14
C HIS A 205 1.49 0.05 -3.65
N LEU A 206 1.94 1.11 -2.97
CA LEU A 206 1.75 1.32 -1.54
C LEU A 206 0.79 2.47 -1.30
N VAL A 207 -0.16 2.27 -0.40
CA VAL A 207 -0.95 3.32 0.25
C VAL A 207 -0.68 3.20 1.75
N VAL A 208 0.13 4.09 2.26
CA VAL A 208 0.58 4.05 3.65
C VAL A 208 -0.07 5.20 4.41
N ALA A 209 -0.84 4.85 5.43
CA ALA A 209 -1.51 5.84 6.25
C ALA A 209 -0.97 5.87 7.68
N THR A 210 -1.09 7.02 8.35
CA THR A 210 -0.73 7.18 9.77
C THR A 210 -1.50 8.32 10.41
N GLN A 211 -1.78 8.15 11.71
CA GLN A 211 -2.31 9.20 12.57
C GLN A 211 -1.21 9.88 13.40
N ARG A 212 0.04 9.35 13.33
CA ARG A 212 1.21 9.84 14.08
C ARG A 212 2.24 10.43 13.10
N PRO A 213 2.17 11.74 12.81
CA PRO A 213 3.07 12.41 11.88
C PRO A 213 4.41 12.78 12.53
N SER A 214 5.02 11.86 13.26
CA SER A 214 6.31 12.06 13.93
C SER A 214 7.49 11.55 13.10
N THR A 215 8.69 12.08 13.35
CA THR A 215 9.88 11.77 12.54
C THR A 215 10.43 10.36 12.75
N ASP A 216 10.08 9.71 13.87
CA ASP A 216 10.38 8.30 14.14
C ASP A 216 9.49 7.33 13.35
N VAL A 217 8.29 7.77 12.95
CA VAL A 217 7.37 7.03 12.09
C VAL A 217 7.59 7.37 10.61
N ILE A 218 7.63 8.66 10.29
CA ILE A 218 7.83 9.17 8.93
C ILE A 218 9.27 9.62 8.79
N THR A 219 10.13 8.63 8.70
CA THR A 219 11.58 8.83 8.59
C THR A 219 11.98 9.50 7.27
N GLY A 220 13.21 9.98 7.18
CA GLY A 220 13.77 10.52 5.94
C GLY A 220 13.73 9.50 4.80
N MET A 221 13.92 8.20 5.09
CA MET A 221 13.86 7.12 4.10
C MET A 221 12.43 6.92 3.58
N ILE A 222 11.43 6.91 4.45
CA ILE A 222 10.01 6.81 4.07
C ILE A 222 9.63 8.01 3.19
N LYS A 223 9.96 9.23 3.61
CA LYS A 223 9.66 10.47 2.86
C LYS A 223 10.30 10.52 1.48
N ALA A 224 11.55 10.11 1.37
CA ALA A 224 12.27 10.09 0.09
C ALA A 224 11.66 9.12 -0.93
N ASN A 225 11.01 8.06 -0.44
CA ASN A 225 10.47 7.00 -1.27
C ASN A 225 8.94 7.09 -1.49
N LEU A 226 8.23 7.89 -0.69
CA LEU A 226 6.80 8.17 -0.84
C LEU A 226 6.59 9.66 -1.18
N PRO A 227 6.84 10.07 -2.45
CA PRO A 227 6.82 11.47 -2.83
C PRO A 227 5.41 12.04 -2.99
N SER A 228 4.41 11.20 -3.24
CA SER A 228 3.01 11.62 -3.30
C SER A 228 2.41 11.58 -1.91
N ARG A 229 1.86 12.70 -1.44
CA ARG A 229 1.42 12.84 -0.06
C ARG A 229 0.06 13.53 0.03
N ILE A 230 -0.77 13.00 0.89
CA ILE A 230 -2.03 13.62 1.31
C ILE A 230 -1.94 13.90 2.80
N SER A 231 -2.22 15.13 3.20
CA SER A 231 -2.36 15.49 4.60
C SER A 231 -3.75 16.03 4.87
N PHE A 232 -4.44 15.40 5.77
CA PHE A 232 -5.62 15.93 6.44
C PHE A 232 -5.20 16.87 7.58
N ALA A 233 -6.18 17.41 8.31
CA ALA A 233 -5.93 18.27 9.45
C ALA A 233 -4.97 17.63 10.44
N LEU A 234 -3.93 18.37 10.84
CA LEU A 234 -2.92 17.99 11.81
C LEU A 234 -2.93 18.96 13.01
N ARG A 235 -2.29 18.57 14.10
CA ARG A 235 -2.33 19.36 15.35
C ARG A 235 -1.42 20.59 15.31
N SER A 236 -0.29 20.46 14.62
CA SER A 236 0.76 21.50 14.64
C SER A 236 1.38 21.73 13.27
N GLN A 237 2.03 22.89 13.15
CA GLN A 237 2.85 23.22 11.98
C GLN A 237 4.07 22.29 11.82
N ILE A 238 4.58 21.77 12.93
CA ILE A 238 5.69 20.79 12.93
C ILE A 238 5.23 19.51 12.26
N ASP A 239 4.05 19.01 12.63
CA ASP A 239 3.46 17.81 12.01
C ASP A 239 3.24 18.01 10.50
N SER A 240 2.74 19.20 10.11
CA SER A 240 2.56 19.54 8.70
C SER A 240 3.88 19.50 7.93
N ARG A 241 4.94 20.06 8.48
CA ARG A 241 6.28 20.02 7.86
C ARG A 241 6.85 18.60 7.82
N THR A 242 6.56 17.77 8.81
CA THR A 242 6.98 16.35 8.79
C THR A 242 6.39 15.63 7.60
N ILE A 243 5.14 15.89 7.23
CA ILE A 243 4.45 15.20 6.12
C ILE A 243 4.67 15.90 4.78
N LEU A 244 4.44 17.23 4.71
CA LEU A 244 4.36 17.99 3.46
C LEU A 244 5.63 18.80 3.15
N ASP A 245 6.63 18.77 4.02
CA ASP A 245 7.82 19.64 3.99
C ASP A 245 7.47 21.13 4.10
N SER A 246 6.22 21.46 4.41
CA SER A 246 5.69 22.81 4.53
C SER A 246 4.54 22.91 5.53
N ALA A 247 4.26 24.13 5.98
CA ALA A 247 3.11 24.41 6.82
C ALA A 247 1.81 24.41 6.00
N GLY A 248 0.67 24.23 6.65
CA GLY A 248 -0.65 24.40 6.05
C GLY A 248 -1.69 23.36 6.50
N ALA A 249 -1.27 22.12 6.79
CA ALA A 249 -2.20 21.08 7.25
C ALA A 249 -2.81 21.37 8.62
N GLU A 250 -2.14 22.15 9.46
CA GLU A 250 -2.66 22.63 10.75
C GLU A 250 -3.81 23.62 10.60
N LYS A 251 -4.01 24.19 9.41
CA LYS A 251 -5.07 25.16 9.11
C LYS A 251 -6.29 24.54 8.45
N LEU A 252 -6.24 23.23 8.18
CA LEU A 252 -7.35 22.50 7.58
C LEU A 252 -8.53 22.36 8.54
N LEU A 253 -9.72 22.27 7.98
CA LEU A 253 -10.98 22.30 8.75
C LEU A 253 -11.36 20.94 9.36
N GLY A 254 -10.66 19.85 8.98
CA GLY A 254 -11.07 18.49 9.28
C GLY A 254 -12.21 18.01 8.39
N GLN A 255 -12.81 16.86 8.72
CA GLN A 255 -13.96 16.30 7.98
C GLN A 255 -13.72 16.16 6.46
N GLY A 256 -12.53 15.67 6.09
CA GLY A 256 -12.18 15.42 4.70
C GLY A 256 -11.45 16.58 3.99
N ASP A 257 -11.26 17.74 4.63
CA ASP A 257 -10.44 18.81 4.09
C ASP A 257 -8.96 18.39 4.09
N MET A 258 -8.34 18.35 2.93
CA MET A 258 -6.97 17.83 2.74
C MET A 258 -6.12 18.69 1.83
N LEU A 259 -4.81 18.53 1.96
CA LEU A 259 -3.79 19.01 1.03
C LEU A 259 -3.17 17.83 0.30
N LEU A 260 -3.14 17.89 -1.03
CA LEU A 260 -2.45 16.94 -1.90
C LEU A 260 -1.15 17.55 -2.40
N LEU A 261 -0.03 16.86 -2.17
CA LEU A 261 1.26 17.08 -2.81
C LEU A 261 1.50 15.93 -3.79
N ALA A 262 1.30 16.18 -5.07
CA ALA A 262 1.53 15.19 -6.11
C ALA A 262 3.02 15.03 -6.41
N ASN A 263 3.43 13.80 -6.77
CA ASN A 263 4.81 13.53 -7.17
C ASN A 263 5.25 14.43 -8.33
N GLY A 264 6.42 15.07 -8.17
CA GLY A 264 6.97 16.01 -9.16
C GLY A 264 6.33 17.40 -9.16
N SER A 265 5.37 17.67 -8.26
CA SER A 265 4.78 18.98 -8.05
C SER A 265 5.38 19.64 -6.80
N SER A 266 5.75 20.91 -6.91
CA SER A 266 6.04 21.76 -5.74
C SER A 266 4.79 22.42 -5.16
N LYS A 267 3.63 22.18 -5.80
CA LYS A 267 2.37 22.85 -5.54
C LYS A 267 1.42 21.94 -4.79
N MET A 268 0.93 22.40 -3.66
CA MET A 268 -0.13 21.71 -2.92
C MET A 268 -1.50 22.11 -3.46
N GLU A 269 -2.34 21.12 -3.68
CA GLU A 269 -3.76 21.31 -4.03
C GLU A 269 -4.63 21.06 -2.80
N ARG A 270 -5.56 21.99 -2.52
CA ARG A 270 -6.58 21.80 -1.48
C ARG A 270 -7.80 21.10 -2.08
N ILE A 271 -8.23 20.04 -1.43
CA ILE A 271 -9.32 19.17 -1.89
C ILE A 271 -10.25 18.89 -0.71
N GLN A 272 -11.55 18.97 -0.94
CA GLN A 272 -12.54 18.42 -0.02
C GLN A 272 -12.76 16.96 -0.39
N GLY A 273 -12.42 16.05 0.52
CA GLY A 273 -12.54 14.61 0.34
C GLY A 273 -13.99 14.16 0.13
N ALA A 274 -14.13 13.15 -0.73
CA ALA A 274 -15.43 12.50 -0.90
C ALA A 274 -15.77 11.69 0.37
N TYR A 275 -17.05 11.73 0.73
CA TYR A 275 -17.60 10.99 1.85
C TYR A 275 -18.27 9.72 1.35
N ILE A 276 -17.93 8.61 1.96
CA ILE A 276 -18.60 7.31 1.84
C ILE A 276 -18.99 6.86 3.25
N SER A 277 -20.20 6.40 3.43
CA SER A 277 -20.67 5.89 4.72
C SER A 277 -20.27 4.43 4.95
N ASP A 278 -20.23 4.01 6.22
CA ASP A 278 -19.95 2.61 6.58
C ASP A 278 -21.01 1.66 5.98
N GLU A 279 -22.24 2.10 5.87
CA GLU A 279 -23.33 1.34 5.23
C GLU A 279 -23.08 1.15 3.73
N GLU A 280 -22.64 2.19 3.00
CA GLU A 280 -22.27 2.09 1.59
C GLU A 280 -21.08 1.14 1.39
N VAL A 281 -20.06 1.20 2.25
CA VAL A 281 -18.92 0.27 2.23
C VAL A 281 -19.39 -1.17 2.46
N LYS A 282 -20.23 -1.39 3.48
CA LYS A 282 -20.79 -2.70 3.79
C LYS A 282 -21.60 -3.27 2.63
N ASN A 283 -22.52 -2.50 2.07
CA ASN A 283 -23.34 -2.94 0.95
C ASN A 283 -22.50 -3.32 -0.27
N LEU A 284 -21.45 -2.55 -0.56
CA LEU A 284 -20.51 -2.84 -1.64
C LEU A 284 -19.72 -4.14 -1.38
N THR A 285 -19.19 -4.32 -0.17
CA THR A 285 -18.41 -5.51 0.18
C THR A 285 -19.28 -6.76 0.24
N ASP A 286 -20.49 -6.70 0.78
CA ASP A 286 -21.43 -7.82 0.85
C ASP A 286 -21.86 -8.27 -0.56
N THR A 287 -22.06 -7.33 -1.48
CA THR A 287 -22.32 -7.64 -2.90
C THR A 287 -21.17 -8.41 -3.52
N LEU A 288 -19.92 -7.98 -3.30
CA LEU A 288 -18.75 -8.67 -3.84
C LEU A 288 -18.55 -10.07 -3.24
N LYS A 289 -18.77 -10.24 -1.93
CA LYS A 289 -18.68 -11.54 -1.23
C LYS A 289 -19.72 -12.52 -1.75
N SER A 290 -20.92 -12.06 -2.06
CA SER A 290 -22.00 -12.91 -2.60
C SER A 290 -21.72 -13.38 -4.03
N THR A 291 -21.04 -12.57 -4.84
CA THR A 291 -20.74 -12.89 -6.25
C THR A 291 -19.63 -13.91 -6.41
N LYS A 292 -18.60 -13.89 -5.57
CA LYS A 292 -17.44 -14.76 -5.72
C LYS A 292 -16.74 -14.99 -4.39
N LYS A 293 -16.46 -16.26 -4.06
CA LYS A 293 -15.65 -16.62 -2.88
C LYS A 293 -14.20 -16.24 -3.10
N VAL A 294 -13.58 -15.67 -2.05
CA VAL A 294 -12.16 -15.35 -2.03
C VAL A 294 -11.29 -16.61 -2.12
N LYS A 295 -10.13 -16.50 -2.76
CA LYS A 295 -9.07 -17.51 -2.78
C LYS A 295 -7.80 -16.90 -2.19
N TYR A 296 -7.56 -17.15 -0.92
CA TYR A 296 -6.37 -16.66 -0.23
C TYR A 296 -5.10 -17.40 -0.65
N LYS A 297 -3.97 -16.64 -0.72
CA LYS A 297 -2.62 -17.16 -0.95
C LYS A 297 -1.91 -17.41 0.39
N ASN A 298 -2.16 -18.54 1.02
CA ASN A 298 -1.56 -18.91 2.31
C ASN A 298 -0.03 -18.93 2.28
N GLU A 299 0.60 -19.10 1.10
CA GLU A 299 2.04 -19.08 0.92
C GLU A 299 2.70 -17.73 1.29
N ILE A 300 1.92 -16.63 1.40
CA ILE A 300 2.42 -15.31 1.80
C ILE A 300 3.03 -15.34 3.20
N PHE A 301 2.45 -16.11 4.12
CA PHE A 301 2.93 -16.25 5.50
C PHE A 301 3.92 -17.40 5.70
N VAL A 302 4.14 -18.24 4.69
CA VAL A 302 5.14 -19.31 4.77
C VAL A 302 6.52 -18.68 4.66
N LYS A 303 7.30 -18.72 5.76
CA LYS A 303 8.73 -18.40 5.71
C LYS A 303 9.41 -19.36 4.72
N ARG A 304 9.70 -18.91 3.50
CA ARG A 304 10.64 -19.65 2.64
C ARG A 304 12.01 -19.59 3.34
N ASN A 305 12.35 -20.64 4.05
CA ASN A 305 13.71 -20.86 4.50
C ASN A 305 14.58 -20.99 3.23
N ARG A 306 15.22 -19.88 2.77
CA ARG A 306 16.13 -19.84 1.62
C ARG A 306 17.37 -20.73 1.80
N ASN A 307 17.46 -21.46 2.92
CA ASN A 307 18.60 -22.34 3.27
C ASN A 307 18.28 -23.84 3.20
N ILE A 308 17.14 -24.24 2.63
CA ILE A 308 16.93 -25.66 2.32
C ILE A 308 17.45 -25.87 0.89
N VAL A 309 18.74 -26.00 0.75
CA VAL A 309 19.31 -26.70 -0.41
C VAL A 309 19.11 -28.18 -0.13
N PRO A 310 18.31 -28.91 -0.92
CA PRO A 310 18.25 -30.36 -0.77
C PRO A 310 19.64 -30.89 -1.15
N TYR A 311 20.44 -31.27 -0.16
CA TYR A 311 21.67 -32.00 -0.39
C TYR A 311 21.31 -33.44 -0.71
N CYS A 312 21.50 -33.82 -1.95
CA CYS A 312 21.50 -35.20 -2.35
C CYS A 312 22.96 -35.70 -2.29
N ILE A 313 23.25 -36.62 -1.38
CA ILE A 313 24.55 -37.31 -1.33
C ILE A 313 24.36 -38.61 -2.11
N SER A 314 25.14 -38.79 -3.18
CA SER A 314 25.18 -40.04 -3.93
C SER A 314 26.36 -40.89 -3.42
N PHE A 315 26.05 -42.01 -2.83
CA PHE A 315 27.01 -43.06 -2.52
C PHE A 315 26.73 -44.27 -3.44
N GLY A 316 27.51 -44.42 -4.50
CA GLY A 316 27.26 -45.47 -5.49
C GLY A 316 25.84 -45.34 -6.10
N ASN A 317 25.09 -46.42 -6.06
CA ASN A 317 23.70 -46.47 -6.57
C ASN A 317 22.62 -45.95 -5.60
N LEU A 318 22.99 -45.47 -4.41
CA LEU A 318 22.04 -44.95 -3.42
C LEU A 318 22.01 -43.41 -3.44
N LYS A 319 20.83 -42.80 -3.68
CA LYS A 319 20.58 -41.38 -3.51
C LYS A 319 19.79 -41.15 -2.22
N ILE A 320 20.38 -40.51 -1.23
CA ILE A 320 19.71 -40.08 -0.01
C ILE A 320 19.49 -38.58 -0.09
N CYS A 321 18.24 -38.17 -0.22
CA CYS A 321 17.83 -36.77 -0.18
C CYS A 321 17.16 -36.46 1.16
N SER A 322 17.69 -35.49 1.91
CA SER A 322 17.10 -35.02 3.18
C SER A 322 16.66 -33.58 3.08
N SER A 323 15.42 -33.30 3.48
CA SER A 323 14.84 -31.96 3.57
C SER A 323 14.99 -31.32 4.96
N ARG A 324 15.80 -31.87 5.86
CA ARG A 324 15.97 -31.34 7.22
C ARG A 324 17.05 -30.27 7.30
N TYR A 325 16.77 -29.25 8.12
CA TYR A 325 17.68 -28.15 8.45
C TYR A 325 18.92 -28.69 9.16
N ILE A 326 20.13 -28.53 8.58
CA ILE A 326 21.41 -28.88 9.23
C ILE A 326 22.21 -27.59 9.39
N ASN A 327 22.41 -27.17 10.65
CA ASN A 327 23.32 -26.08 11.00
C ASN A 327 24.76 -26.52 10.67
N LYS A 328 25.53 -25.71 9.94
CA LYS A 328 26.90 -26.01 9.50
C LYS A 328 27.80 -26.58 10.61
N ASN A 329 27.66 -26.11 11.83
CA ASN A 329 28.44 -26.57 12.98
C ASN A 329 28.05 -27.96 13.53
N LYS A 330 26.83 -28.46 13.26
CA LYS A 330 26.41 -29.81 13.61
C LYS A 330 26.75 -30.83 12.53
N TYR A 331 26.96 -30.38 11.30
CA TYR A 331 27.29 -31.25 10.17
C TYR A 331 28.66 -31.94 10.33
N ILE A 332 29.67 -31.17 10.77
CA ILE A 332 31.02 -31.69 11.01
C ILE A 332 31.01 -32.75 12.15
N LYS A 333 30.19 -32.58 13.18
CA LYS A 333 30.06 -33.54 14.28
C LYS A 333 29.32 -34.81 13.90
N SER A 334 28.28 -34.72 13.02
CA SER A 334 27.54 -35.92 12.60
C SER A 334 28.29 -36.77 11.58
N LEU A 335 29.12 -36.16 10.71
CA LEU A 335 30.02 -36.87 9.81
C LEU A 335 31.17 -37.58 10.59
N ALA A 336 31.65 -36.96 11.65
CA ALA A 336 32.68 -37.57 12.53
C ALA A 336 32.09 -38.77 13.33
N CYS A 337 30.81 -38.74 13.71
CA CYS A 337 30.14 -39.89 14.34
C CYS A 337 29.82 -41.02 13.34
N ALA A 338 29.42 -40.69 12.10
CA ALA A 338 29.13 -41.71 11.08
C ALA A 338 30.43 -42.46 10.66
N ASN A 339 31.56 -41.77 10.56
CA ASN A 339 32.85 -42.41 10.27
C ASN A 339 33.39 -43.29 11.41
N ARG A 340 33.02 -43.03 12.68
CA ARG A 340 33.43 -43.90 13.79
C ARG A 340 32.67 -45.24 13.84
N ASN A 341 31.48 -45.32 13.30
CA ASN A 341 30.70 -46.54 13.27
C ASN A 341 30.95 -47.45 12.04
N ILE A 342 31.72 -46.98 11.06
CA ILE A 342 32.07 -47.76 9.86
C ILE A 342 33.41 -48.58 10.05
N PHE A 343 34.20 -48.27 11.07
CA PHE A 343 35.46 -48.93 11.34
C PHE A 343 35.42 -49.90 12.53
N SER A 344 34.24 -50.32 13.00
CA SER A 344 34.08 -51.36 14.05
C SER A 344 33.19 -52.50 13.57
N LEU A 345 33.65 -53.27 12.59
CA LEU A 345 33.21 -54.65 12.32
C LEU A 345 34.42 -55.47 11.90
N PRO A 346 34.53 -56.69 12.40
CA PRO A 346 35.76 -57.50 12.40
C PRO A 346 36.21 -57.94 11.02
#